data_32c889ea737fe2d2167dd62b01641266
#
_entry.id   32c889ea737fe2d2167dd62b01641266
#
_cell.length_a   1.000
_cell.length_b   1.000
_cell.length_c   1.000
_cell.angle_alpha   90.00
_cell.angle_beta   90.00
_cell.angle_gamma   90.00
#
_symmetry.space_group_name_H-M   'P 1'
#
loop_
_entity.id
_entity.type
_entity.pdbx_description
1 polymer ?
#
loop_
_entity_poly.entity_id
_entity_poly.type
_entity_poly.pdbx_seq_one_letter_code
_entity_poly.pdbx_strand_id
1 'polypeptide(L)'
;RIALGCDPTYSMYPEYARDTFTTWKLAHRNADFTLDVDATIKAIEEVKPAMIVLTSPNNPTGTPLKPEDLKRVLEAARTAEVAGAAEGVHPVVVVDEAYIEFRDPGTPTALELIGEYENLAVSRTMSKAFAFAGARVGYLAANKGIIDCVRIVRMPYHLSAVTQAAALAAFEHTDEQLSRVEHLREIRESTAEWLSRQTYKGESLEVAESGSNFLLFGGHFDDREAIFDELLRRGVLIRVVGPDGWLRM
;
A
#
# COMPACT_ATOMS: atom_id res chain seq x y z
N ARG A 1 -10.08 17.78 -9.86
CA ARG A 1 -9.31 17.48 -8.64
C ARG A 1 -8.04 16.73 -9.02
N ILE A 2 -7.04 16.78 -8.15
CA ILE A 2 -5.76 16.10 -8.36
C ILE A 2 -5.53 15.17 -7.16
N ALA A 3 -5.06 13.94 -7.43
CA ALA A 3 -4.55 13.02 -6.45
C ALA A 3 -3.07 12.73 -6.74
N LEU A 4 -2.25 12.64 -5.70
CA LEU A 4 -0.81 12.38 -5.77
C LEU A 4 -0.50 11.01 -5.16
N GLY A 5 0.31 10.21 -5.85
CA GLY A 5 0.90 8.97 -5.33
C GLY A 5 2.42 8.96 -5.49
N CYS A 6 3.07 7.89 -5.03
CA CYS A 6 4.53 7.72 -5.08
C CYS A 6 4.88 6.42 -5.82
N ASP A 7 5.37 6.53 -7.05
CA ASP A 7 5.69 5.40 -7.93
C ASP A 7 7.05 4.75 -7.58
N PRO A 8 7.18 3.39 -7.67
CA PRO A 8 6.14 2.42 -7.98
C PRO A 8 5.13 2.22 -6.84
N THR A 9 3.85 2.06 -7.21
CA THR A 9 2.75 1.86 -6.26
C THR A 9 1.67 0.94 -6.85
N TYR A 10 0.55 0.77 -6.15
CA TYR A 10 -0.53 -0.10 -6.60
C TYR A 10 -1.19 0.42 -7.88
N SER A 11 -1.18 -0.41 -8.92
CA SER A 11 -1.59 -0.07 -10.28
C SER A 11 -3.06 0.34 -10.44
N MET A 12 -3.91 0.09 -9.43
CA MET A 12 -5.32 0.46 -9.48
C MET A 12 -5.60 1.91 -9.05
N TYR A 13 -4.67 2.60 -8.39
CA TYR A 13 -4.92 4.00 -8.01
C TYR A 13 -5.16 4.94 -9.19
N PRO A 14 -4.38 4.90 -10.29
CA PRO A 14 -4.70 5.67 -11.48
C PRO A 14 -6.07 5.31 -12.08
N GLU A 15 -6.49 4.04 -12.02
CA GLU A 15 -7.80 3.61 -12.47
C GLU A 15 -8.93 4.23 -11.63
N TYR A 16 -8.79 4.20 -10.30
CA TYR A 16 -9.75 4.84 -9.39
C TYR A 16 -9.82 6.35 -9.58
N ALA A 17 -8.67 7.00 -9.83
CA ALA A 17 -8.63 8.42 -10.15
C ALA A 17 -9.35 8.70 -11.47
N ARG A 18 -9.12 7.92 -12.52
CA ARG A 18 -9.81 8.01 -13.80
C ARG A 18 -11.33 7.88 -13.66
N ASP A 19 -11.79 6.86 -12.90
CA ASP A 19 -13.20 6.57 -12.70
C ASP A 19 -13.95 7.68 -11.94
N THR A 20 -13.20 8.52 -11.21
CA THR A 20 -13.72 9.69 -10.48
C THR A 20 -13.39 11.03 -11.15
N PHE A 21 -12.93 11.02 -12.41
CA PHE A 21 -12.49 12.22 -13.14
C PHE A 21 -11.44 13.03 -12.37
N THR A 22 -10.57 12.35 -11.65
CA THR A 22 -9.47 12.93 -10.87
C THR A 22 -8.17 12.75 -11.64
N THR A 23 -7.37 13.82 -11.76
CA THR A 23 -6.04 13.76 -12.36
C THR A 23 -5.09 13.03 -11.40
N TRP A 24 -4.46 11.96 -11.85
CA TRP A 24 -3.42 11.27 -11.10
C TRP A 24 -2.05 11.85 -11.41
N LYS A 25 -1.29 12.18 -10.37
CA LYS A 25 0.10 12.68 -10.43
C LYS A 25 0.99 11.79 -9.57
N LEU A 26 2.28 11.76 -9.91
CA LEU A 26 3.26 10.91 -9.25
C LEU A 26 4.45 11.71 -8.74
N ALA A 27 4.89 11.43 -7.53
CA ALA A 27 6.27 11.57 -7.08
C ALA A 27 6.97 10.20 -7.23
N HIS A 28 8.30 10.18 -7.12
CA HIS A 28 9.05 8.94 -7.23
C HIS A 28 9.56 8.49 -5.85
N ARG A 29 9.76 7.19 -5.70
CA ARG A 29 10.44 6.59 -4.56
C ARG A 29 11.95 6.60 -4.80
N ASN A 30 12.72 6.37 -3.74
CA ASN A 30 14.16 6.12 -3.83
C ASN A 30 14.46 4.82 -4.59
N ALA A 31 15.71 4.61 -4.97
CA ALA A 31 16.14 3.41 -5.69
C ALA A 31 15.92 2.11 -4.90
N ASP A 32 15.93 2.17 -3.57
CA ASP A 32 15.60 1.07 -2.65
C ASP A 32 14.10 0.94 -2.35
N PHE A 33 13.27 1.69 -3.08
CA PHE A 33 11.82 1.76 -2.95
C PHE A 33 11.29 2.38 -1.64
N THR A 34 12.13 2.91 -0.78
CA THR A 34 11.68 3.75 0.34
C THR A 34 11.02 5.04 -0.17
N LEU A 35 10.18 5.67 0.65
CA LEU A 35 9.57 6.94 0.28
C LEU A 35 10.66 8.04 0.16
N ASP A 36 10.75 8.70 -0.98
CA ASP A 36 11.47 9.96 -1.09
C ASP A 36 10.58 11.08 -0.53
N VAL A 37 10.81 11.40 0.74
CA VAL A 37 9.98 12.38 1.47
C VAL A 37 10.14 13.77 0.90
N ASP A 38 11.36 14.18 0.54
CA ASP A 38 11.64 15.51 0.04
C ASP A 38 11.04 15.72 -1.35
N ALA A 39 11.16 14.73 -2.23
CA ALA A 39 10.49 14.75 -3.53
C ALA A 39 8.95 14.73 -3.38
N THR A 40 8.43 13.99 -2.40
CA THR A 40 6.99 13.94 -2.13
C THR A 40 6.47 15.29 -1.63
N ILE A 41 7.16 15.95 -0.70
CA ILE A 41 6.81 17.29 -0.19
C ILE A 41 6.85 18.32 -1.32
N LYS A 42 7.91 18.31 -2.11
CA LYS A 42 8.03 19.19 -3.28
C LYS A 42 6.86 18.99 -4.26
N ALA A 43 6.49 17.73 -4.53
CA ALA A 43 5.36 17.45 -5.40
C ALA A 43 4.01 17.93 -4.80
N ILE A 44 3.83 17.89 -3.47
CA ILE A 44 2.65 18.45 -2.79
C ILE A 44 2.56 19.95 -3.04
N GLU A 45 3.66 20.67 -2.89
CA GLU A 45 3.72 22.14 -3.10
C GLU A 45 3.44 22.53 -4.55
N GLU A 46 4.03 21.81 -5.52
CA GLU A 46 3.91 22.10 -6.95
C GLU A 46 2.52 21.72 -7.50
N VAL A 47 2.00 20.56 -7.10
CA VAL A 47 0.79 19.95 -7.68
C VAL A 47 -0.47 20.42 -6.96
N LYS A 48 -0.36 20.79 -5.68
CA LYS A 48 -1.47 21.19 -4.80
C LYS A 48 -2.63 20.17 -4.83
N PRO A 49 -2.38 18.90 -4.50
CA PRO A 49 -3.36 17.82 -4.64
C PRO A 49 -4.48 17.97 -3.61
N ALA A 50 -5.66 17.42 -3.91
CA ALA A 50 -6.74 17.29 -2.93
C ALA A 50 -6.57 16.05 -2.05
N MET A 51 -5.83 15.04 -2.57
CA MET A 51 -5.58 13.77 -1.89
C MET A 51 -4.15 13.32 -2.18
N ILE A 52 -3.51 12.77 -1.15
CA ILE A 52 -2.21 12.10 -1.25
C ILE A 52 -2.45 10.65 -0.85
N VAL A 53 -2.03 9.69 -1.69
CA VAL A 53 -2.18 8.26 -1.42
C VAL A 53 -0.81 7.65 -1.19
N LEU A 54 -0.59 7.16 0.03
CA LEU A 54 0.59 6.41 0.44
C LEU A 54 0.20 4.98 0.75
N THR A 55 1.08 4.04 0.51
CA THR A 55 0.84 2.61 0.77
C THR A 55 1.89 2.08 1.73
N SER A 56 1.46 1.40 2.80
CA SER A 56 2.37 0.83 3.80
C SER A 56 1.83 -0.48 4.39
N PRO A 57 2.50 -1.61 4.16
CA PRO A 57 3.59 -1.86 3.20
C PRO A 57 3.17 -1.61 1.76
N ASN A 58 4.10 -1.11 0.94
CA ASN A 58 3.82 -0.76 -0.45
C ASN A 58 3.61 -1.99 -1.34
N ASN A 59 2.77 -1.86 -2.34
CA ASN A 59 2.59 -2.84 -3.41
C ASN A 59 3.00 -2.17 -4.74
N PRO A 60 3.98 -2.69 -5.51
CA PRO A 60 4.48 -4.08 -5.49
C PRO A 60 5.78 -4.31 -4.69
N THR A 61 6.35 -3.32 -4.05
CA THR A 61 7.71 -3.41 -3.51
C THR A 61 7.80 -4.15 -2.16
N GLY A 62 6.72 -4.12 -1.36
CA GLY A 62 6.71 -4.63 0.00
C GLY A 62 7.22 -3.63 1.05
N THR A 63 7.85 -2.56 0.62
CA THR A 63 8.57 -1.61 1.48
C THR A 63 7.64 -0.92 2.48
N PRO A 64 7.94 -0.95 3.78
CA PRO A 64 7.18 -0.22 4.79
C PRO A 64 7.43 1.30 4.71
N LEU A 65 6.46 2.07 5.17
CA LEU A 65 6.60 3.51 5.37
C LEU A 65 7.07 3.79 6.80
N LYS A 66 8.14 4.55 6.95
CA LYS A 66 8.65 4.92 8.27
C LYS A 66 7.73 5.96 8.92
N PRO A 67 7.46 5.86 10.23
CA PRO A 67 6.57 6.79 10.94
C PRO A 67 7.03 8.25 10.85
N GLU A 68 8.33 8.50 10.92
CA GLU A 68 8.93 9.83 10.78
C GLU A 68 8.70 10.43 9.40
N ASP A 69 8.76 9.61 8.34
CA ASP A 69 8.52 10.02 6.96
C ASP A 69 7.04 10.36 6.76
N LEU A 70 6.14 9.52 7.31
CA LEU A 70 4.70 9.80 7.29
C LEU A 70 4.37 11.11 8.01
N LYS A 71 4.95 11.36 9.19
CA LYS A 71 4.73 12.62 9.93
C LYS A 71 5.15 13.84 9.12
N ARG A 72 6.29 13.80 8.44
CA ARG A 72 6.74 14.89 7.57
C ARG A 72 5.77 15.18 6.44
N VAL A 73 5.23 14.13 5.79
CA VAL A 73 4.22 14.29 4.73
C VAL A 73 2.91 14.85 5.29
N LEU A 74 2.46 14.39 6.46
CA LEU A 74 1.25 14.87 7.12
C LEU A 74 1.36 16.36 7.48
N GLU A 75 2.51 16.80 8.02
CA GLU A 75 2.77 18.22 8.33
C GLU A 75 2.78 19.08 7.05
N ALA A 76 3.45 18.63 5.99
CA ALA A 76 3.44 19.34 4.73
C ALA A 76 2.02 19.44 4.14
N ALA A 77 1.26 18.35 4.17
CA ALA A 77 -0.12 18.33 3.69
C ALA A 77 -1.04 19.25 4.52
N ARG A 78 -0.85 19.34 5.84
CA ARG A 78 -1.65 20.19 6.74
C ARG A 78 -1.54 21.68 6.43
N THR A 79 -0.45 22.11 5.82
CA THR A 79 -0.17 23.52 5.47
C THR A 79 -0.31 23.80 3.97
N ALA A 80 -0.36 22.76 3.14
CA ALA A 80 -0.49 22.93 1.70
C ALA A 80 -1.90 23.36 1.31
N GLU A 81 -2.00 24.10 0.20
CA GLU A 81 -3.26 24.46 -0.43
C GLU A 81 -3.73 23.35 -1.38
N VAL A 82 -5.03 23.32 -1.67
CA VAL A 82 -5.61 22.45 -2.69
C VAL A 82 -5.97 23.26 -3.93
N ALA A 83 -5.49 22.86 -5.11
CA ALA A 83 -5.72 23.56 -6.36
C ALA A 83 -7.22 23.75 -6.65
N GLY A 84 -7.65 25.01 -6.81
CA GLY A 84 -9.04 25.38 -7.11
C GLY A 84 -10.03 25.12 -5.98
N ALA A 85 -9.58 24.95 -4.75
CA ALA A 85 -10.40 24.92 -3.54
C ALA A 85 -10.47 26.31 -2.89
N ALA A 86 -11.35 26.46 -1.88
CA ALA A 86 -11.40 27.63 -1.03
C ALA A 86 -10.17 27.71 -0.12
N GLU A 87 -9.86 28.89 0.38
CA GLU A 87 -8.83 29.09 1.40
C GLU A 87 -9.09 28.21 2.64
N GLY A 88 -8.05 27.65 3.23
CA GLY A 88 -8.13 26.78 4.40
C GLY A 88 -8.54 25.32 4.09
N VAL A 89 -8.66 24.95 2.82
CA VAL A 89 -8.86 23.55 2.44
C VAL A 89 -7.51 22.90 2.17
N HIS A 90 -7.20 21.84 2.93
CA HIS A 90 -5.93 21.14 2.88
C HIS A 90 -6.08 19.71 2.32
N PRO A 91 -5.02 19.10 1.77
CA PRO A 91 -5.03 17.72 1.30
C PRO A 91 -5.35 16.70 2.40
N VAL A 92 -6.11 15.69 2.03
CA VAL A 92 -6.25 14.47 2.83
C VAL A 92 -5.14 13.50 2.46
N VAL A 93 -4.45 12.96 3.48
CA VAL A 93 -3.47 11.88 3.31
C VAL A 93 -4.15 10.56 3.61
N VAL A 94 -4.24 9.70 2.61
CA VAL A 94 -4.76 8.33 2.73
C VAL A 94 -3.57 7.38 2.82
N VAL A 95 -3.45 6.64 3.91
CA VAL A 95 -2.49 5.56 4.05
C VAL A 95 -3.21 4.23 3.85
N ASP A 96 -2.87 3.53 2.78
CA ASP A 96 -3.39 2.19 2.50
C ASP A 96 -2.54 1.14 3.21
N GLU A 97 -3.10 0.57 4.26
CA GLU A 97 -2.50 -0.46 5.11
C GLU A 97 -3.03 -1.87 4.77
N ALA A 98 -3.25 -2.17 3.49
CA ALA A 98 -3.81 -3.46 3.08
C ALA A 98 -2.96 -4.68 3.48
N TYR A 99 -1.69 -4.48 3.80
CA TYR A 99 -0.73 -5.54 4.18
C TYR A 99 -0.14 -5.35 5.59
N ILE A 100 -0.67 -4.44 6.38
CA ILE A 100 -0.05 -4.02 7.65
C ILE A 100 0.08 -5.15 8.68
N GLU A 101 -0.79 -6.14 8.65
CA GLU A 101 -0.73 -7.28 9.57
C GLU A 101 0.53 -8.13 9.36
N PHE A 102 1.14 -8.09 8.16
CA PHE A 102 2.38 -8.81 7.84
C PHE A 102 3.66 -8.07 8.24
N ARG A 103 3.56 -6.84 8.74
CA ARG A 103 4.72 -6.06 9.21
C ARG A 103 5.47 -6.77 10.32
N ASP A 104 6.73 -6.40 10.48
CA ASP A 104 7.54 -6.94 11.57
C ASP A 104 7.00 -6.47 12.93
N PRO A 105 7.11 -7.31 13.98
CA PRO A 105 6.67 -6.98 15.33
C PRO A 105 7.27 -5.66 15.81
N GLY A 106 6.45 -4.81 16.43
CA GLY A 106 6.88 -3.51 16.94
C GLY A 106 6.92 -2.38 15.90
N THR A 107 6.69 -2.65 14.61
CA THR A 107 6.54 -1.60 13.60
C THR A 107 5.22 -0.84 13.84
N PRO A 108 5.22 0.49 13.99
CA PRO A 108 4.01 1.28 14.19
C PRO A 108 3.07 1.24 12.99
N THR A 109 1.80 1.54 13.23
CA THR A 109 0.77 1.71 12.20
C THR A 109 0.36 3.17 12.11
N ALA A 110 -0.07 3.61 10.92
CA ALA A 110 -0.59 4.96 10.74
C ALA A 110 -1.84 5.24 11.61
N LEU A 111 -2.55 4.19 12.08
CA LEU A 111 -3.68 4.35 13.02
C LEU A 111 -3.29 5.07 14.31
N GLU A 112 -2.05 4.93 14.76
CA GLU A 112 -1.55 5.57 15.99
C GLU A 112 -1.52 7.10 15.87
N LEU A 113 -1.53 7.63 14.65
CA LEU A 113 -1.46 9.07 14.35
C LEU A 113 -2.82 9.73 14.09
N ILE A 114 -3.92 8.97 14.02
CA ILE A 114 -5.27 9.52 13.71
C ILE A 114 -5.70 10.58 14.73
N GLY A 115 -5.35 10.42 16.00
CA GLY A 115 -5.67 11.40 17.04
C GLY A 115 -4.86 12.68 16.97
N GLU A 116 -3.72 12.68 16.25
CA GLU A 116 -2.80 13.81 16.12
C GLU A 116 -3.02 14.59 14.80
N TYR A 117 -3.47 13.89 13.74
CA TYR A 117 -3.60 14.44 12.38
C TYR A 117 -5.03 14.31 11.85
N GLU A 118 -5.76 15.42 11.82
CA GLU A 118 -7.14 15.45 11.33
C GLU A 118 -7.27 15.17 9.82
N ASN A 119 -6.21 15.40 9.07
CA ASN A 119 -6.14 15.15 7.62
C ASN A 119 -5.68 13.73 7.26
N LEU A 120 -5.51 12.84 8.25
CA LEU A 120 -5.14 11.43 8.03
C LEU A 120 -6.37 10.54 7.91
N ALA A 121 -6.34 9.66 6.91
CA ALA A 121 -7.26 8.53 6.77
C ALA A 121 -6.47 7.24 6.53
N VAL A 122 -6.82 6.16 7.21
CA VAL A 122 -6.15 4.87 7.09
C VAL A 122 -7.14 3.83 6.58
N SER A 123 -6.84 3.22 5.43
CA SER A 123 -7.65 2.14 4.86
C SER A 123 -7.04 0.78 5.18
N ARG A 124 -7.89 -0.19 5.53
CA ARG A 124 -7.52 -1.59 5.78
C ARG A 124 -8.48 -2.55 5.10
N THR A 125 -8.03 -3.76 4.87
CA THR A 125 -8.83 -4.81 4.23
C THR A 125 -8.74 -6.13 4.99
N MET A 126 -9.82 -6.88 4.98
CA MET A 126 -9.82 -8.27 5.44
C MET A 126 -9.38 -9.26 4.33
N SER A 127 -9.11 -8.76 3.12
CA SER A 127 -8.79 -9.59 1.95
C SER A 127 -7.46 -10.34 2.03
N LYS A 128 -6.54 -9.92 2.92
CA LYS A 128 -5.16 -10.43 2.99
C LYS A 128 -4.96 -11.28 4.24
N ALA A 129 -4.64 -10.70 5.36
CA ALA A 129 -4.34 -11.42 6.61
C ALA A 129 -5.50 -12.31 7.09
N PHE A 130 -6.74 -11.89 6.87
CA PHE A 130 -7.93 -12.65 7.25
C PHE A 130 -8.40 -13.65 6.16
N ALA A 131 -7.66 -13.80 5.05
CA ALA A 131 -8.03 -14.67 3.93
C ALA A 131 -9.45 -14.43 3.37
N PHE A 132 -9.98 -13.21 3.50
CA PHE A 132 -11.39 -12.86 3.27
C PHE A 132 -11.61 -12.10 1.95
N ALA A 133 -10.79 -12.38 0.94
CA ALA A 133 -10.78 -11.64 -0.33
C ALA A 133 -12.14 -11.71 -1.07
N GLY A 134 -12.83 -12.85 -1.01
CA GLY A 134 -14.12 -13.05 -1.67
C GLY A 134 -15.27 -12.25 -1.07
N ALA A 135 -15.18 -11.85 0.19
CA ALA A 135 -16.24 -11.12 0.89
C ALA A 135 -16.25 -9.60 0.61
N ARG A 136 -15.20 -9.05 0.00
CA ARG A 136 -15.08 -7.63 -0.38
C ARG A 136 -15.26 -6.68 0.80
N VAL A 137 -14.61 -6.96 1.95
CA VAL A 137 -14.69 -6.16 3.17
C VAL A 137 -13.39 -5.45 3.46
N GLY A 138 -13.51 -4.18 3.79
CA GLY A 138 -12.46 -3.32 4.31
C GLY A 138 -13.08 -2.26 5.21
N TYR A 139 -12.23 -1.46 5.84
CA TYR A 139 -12.67 -0.35 6.67
C TYR A 139 -11.73 0.85 6.53
N LEU A 140 -12.28 2.01 6.83
CA LEU A 140 -11.56 3.27 6.85
C LEU A 140 -11.63 3.84 8.27
N ALA A 141 -10.50 4.20 8.82
CA ALA A 141 -10.36 4.95 10.06
C ALA A 141 -9.87 6.37 9.74
N ALA A 142 -10.59 7.36 10.22
CA ALA A 142 -10.25 8.78 10.05
C ALA A 142 -11.01 9.63 11.07
N ASN A 143 -10.73 10.92 11.12
CA ASN A 143 -11.54 11.82 11.92
C ASN A 143 -12.99 11.89 11.41
N LYS A 144 -13.87 12.43 12.26
CA LYS A 144 -15.31 12.51 11.98
C LYS A 144 -15.63 13.25 10.68
N GLY A 145 -14.92 14.33 10.35
CA GLY A 145 -15.16 15.13 9.16
C GLY A 145 -14.94 14.35 7.87
N ILE A 146 -13.86 13.59 7.78
CA ILE A 146 -13.56 12.71 6.65
C ILE A 146 -14.61 11.59 6.55
N ILE A 147 -14.94 10.95 7.67
CA ILE A 147 -15.95 9.87 7.71
C ILE A 147 -17.32 10.36 7.28
N ASP A 148 -17.73 11.54 7.70
CA ASP A 148 -19.03 12.11 7.29
C ASP A 148 -19.08 12.39 5.78
N CYS A 149 -17.99 12.88 5.18
CA CYS A 149 -17.87 13.04 3.73
C CYS A 149 -17.97 11.69 2.98
N VAL A 150 -17.29 10.65 3.46
CA VAL A 150 -17.36 9.32 2.87
C VAL A 150 -18.79 8.74 2.98
N ARG A 151 -19.49 8.97 4.08
CA ARG A 151 -20.88 8.52 4.25
C ARG A 151 -21.85 9.12 3.24
N ILE A 152 -21.62 10.35 2.79
CA ILE A 152 -22.46 11.01 1.78
C ILE A 152 -22.39 10.30 0.42
N VAL A 153 -21.19 9.84 0.02
CA VAL A 153 -20.96 9.23 -1.28
C VAL A 153 -21.05 7.71 -1.27
N ARG A 154 -21.02 7.10 -0.09
CA ARG A 154 -21.11 5.65 0.05
C ARG A 154 -22.50 5.15 -0.34
N MET A 155 -22.52 4.10 -1.18
CA MET A 155 -23.80 3.46 -1.53
C MET A 155 -24.49 2.90 -0.28
N PRO A 156 -25.80 3.13 -0.11
CA PRO A 156 -26.57 2.46 0.93
C PRO A 156 -26.54 0.94 0.74
N TYR A 157 -26.55 0.19 1.83
CA TYR A 157 -26.58 -1.29 1.84
C TYR A 157 -25.43 -1.96 1.04
N HIS A 158 -24.27 -1.30 0.91
CA HIS A 158 -23.13 -1.78 0.13
C HIS A 158 -22.52 -3.09 0.65
N LEU A 159 -22.77 -3.48 1.91
CA LEU A 159 -22.39 -4.77 2.49
C LEU A 159 -23.63 -5.56 2.91
N SER A 160 -23.71 -6.83 2.46
CA SER A 160 -24.77 -7.73 2.85
C SER A 160 -24.71 -8.10 4.35
N ALA A 161 -25.84 -8.46 4.95
CA ALA A 161 -25.86 -8.93 6.34
C ALA A 161 -25.00 -10.19 6.54
N VAL A 162 -24.97 -11.08 5.55
CA VAL A 162 -24.13 -12.30 5.56
C VAL A 162 -22.64 -11.92 5.57
N THR A 163 -22.23 -11.00 4.73
CA THR A 163 -20.85 -10.49 4.70
C THR A 163 -20.45 -9.88 6.04
N GLN A 164 -21.34 -9.08 6.65
CA GLN A 164 -21.07 -8.45 7.95
C GLN A 164 -20.95 -9.50 9.07
N ALA A 165 -21.88 -10.47 9.13
CA ALA A 165 -21.82 -11.55 10.11
C ALA A 165 -20.54 -12.40 9.98
N ALA A 166 -20.15 -12.73 8.74
CA ALA A 166 -18.91 -13.48 8.48
C ALA A 166 -17.65 -12.65 8.85
N ALA A 167 -17.65 -11.34 8.63
CA ALA A 167 -16.56 -10.46 9.06
C ALA A 167 -16.44 -10.39 10.59
N LEU A 168 -17.56 -10.30 11.31
CA LEU A 168 -17.57 -10.33 12.78
C LEU A 168 -17.02 -11.66 13.31
N ALA A 169 -17.46 -12.78 12.76
CA ALA A 169 -16.92 -14.10 13.13
C ALA A 169 -15.41 -14.21 12.85
N ALA A 170 -14.91 -13.65 11.74
CA ALA A 170 -13.48 -13.61 11.46
C ALA A 170 -12.70 -12.79 12.50
N PHE A 171 -13.26 -11.69 13.01
CA PHE A 171 -12.66 -10.92 14.11
C PHE A 171 -12.67 -11.66 15.45
N GLU A 172 -13.70 -12.47 15.72
CA GLU A 172 -13.74 -13.33 16.91
C GLU A 172 -12.63 -14.40 16.91
N HIS A 173 -12.12 -14.75 15.72
CA HIS A 173 -11.02 -15.71 15.52
C HIS A 173 -9.70 -15.02 15.10
N THR A 174 -9.46 -13.80 15.52
CA THR A 174 -8.29 -12.98 15.14
C THR A 174 -6.97 -13.69 15.47
N ASP A 175 -6.86 -14.34 16.64
CA ASP A 175 -5.62 -15.02 17.07
C ASP A 175 -5.24 -16.16 16.13
N GLU A 176 -6.20 -16.92 15.64
CA GLU A 176 -5.97 -17.96 14.64
C GLU A 176 -5.45 -17.38 13.32
N GLN A 177 -6.03 -16.27 12.85
CA GLN A 177 -5.59 -15.63 11.62
C GLN A 177 -4.18 -15.02 11.79
N LEU A 178 -3.88 -14.38 12.91
CA LEU A 178 -2.58 -13.79 13.18
C LEU A 178 -1.47 -14.83 13.34
N SER A 179 -1.77 -16.04 13.87
CA SER A 179 -0.79 -17.13 13.89
C SER A 179 -0.36 -17.59 12.48
N ARG A 180 -1.30 -17.57 11.52
CA ARG A 180 -0.99 -17.83 10.10
C ARG A 180 -0.14 -16.74 9.47
N VAL A 181 -0.40 -15.47 9.85
CA VAL A 181 0.42 -14.32 9.42
C VAL A 181 1.86 -14.48 9.90
N GLU A 182 2.08 -14.91 11.14
CA GLU A 182 3.42 -15.16 11.70
C GLU A 182 4.18 -16.21 10.89
N HIS A 183 3.53 -17.33 10.58
CA HIS A 183 4.13 -18.35 9.73
C HIS A 183 4.47 -17.82 8.31
N LEU A 184 3.61 -16.97 7.72
CA LEU A 184 3.90 -16.34 6.43
C LEU A 184 5.07 -15.35 6.49
N ARG A 185 5.28 -14.67 7.62
CA ARG A 185 6.49 -13.84 7.83
C ARG A 185 7.77 -14.69 7.82
N GLU A 186 7.77 -15.80 8.56
CA GLU A 186 8.90 -16.74 8.59
C GLU A 186 9.25 -17.27 7.19
N ILE A 187 8.22 -17.64 6.41
CA ILE A 187 8.40 -18.07 5.02
C ILE A 187 8.95 -16.93 4.17
N ARG A 188 8.42 -15.72 4.30
CA ARG A 188 8.92 -14.54 3.58
C ARG A 188 10.42 -14.33 3.86
N GLU A 189 10.83 -14.33 5.11
CA GLU A 189 12.22 -14.10 5.52
C GLU A 189 13.15 -15.17 4.98
N SER A 190 12.81 -16.44 5.16
CA SER A 190 13.60 -17.56 4.65
C SER A 190 13.69 -17.56 3.11
N THR A 191 12.60 -17.15 2.43
CA THR A 191 12.57 -17.03 0.98
C THR A 191 13.41 -15.85 0.48
N ALA A 192 13.36 -14.71 1.17
CA ALA A 192 14.19 -13.55 0.87
C ALA A 192 15.68 -13.88 1.00
N GLU A 193 16.05 -14.55 2.09
CA GLU A 193 17.43 -15.03 2.30
C GLU A 193 17.85 -16.02 1.22
N TRP A 194 16.97 -16.94 0.83
CA TRP A 194 17.27 -17.88 -0.25
C TRP A 194 17.43 -17.16 -1.59
N LEU A 195 16.56 -16.22 -1.95
CA LEU A 195 16.64 -15.45 -3.20
C LEU A 195 17.92 -14.63 -3.27
N SER A 196 18.35 -13.98 -2.19
CA SER A 196 19.56 -13.16 -2.15
C SER A 196 20.86 -13.95 -2.43
N ARG A 197 20.80 -15.28 -2.32
CA ARG A 197 21.92 -16.19 -2.66
C ARG A 197 21.84 -16.72 -4.09
N GLN A 198 20.76 -16.40 -4.84
CA GLN A 198 20.62 -16.83 -6.22
C GLN A 198 21.31 -15.83 -7.16
N THR A 199 21.60 -16.30 -8.35
CA THR A 199 22.19 -15.47 -9.41
C THR A 199 21.41 -15.62 -10.71
N TYR A 200 21.37 -14.55 -11.46
CA TYR A 200 20.88 -14.54 -12.84
C TYR A 200 21.98 -14.00 -13.75
N LYS A 201 22.39 -14.80 -14.75
CA LYS A 201 23.51 -14.48 -15.68
C LYS A 201 24.81 -14.09 -14.98
N GLY A 202 25.08 -14.64 -13.79
CA GLY A 202 26.28 -14.40 -13.01
C GLY A 202 26.23 -13.23 -12.02
N GLU A 203 25.14 -12.48 -11.99
CA GLU A 203 24.90 -11.39 -11.03
C GLU A 203 23.93 -11.84 -9.93
N SER A 204 24.16 -11.42 -8.69
CA SER A 204 23.30 -11.75 -7.56
C SER A 204 21.95 -11.06 -7.68
N LEU A 205 20.87 -11.79 -7.35
CA LEU A 205 19.54 -11.19 -7.31
C LEU A 205 19.45 -10.17 -6.16
N GLU A 206 18.83 -9.04 -6.47
CA GLU A 206 18.40 -8.10 -5.46
C GLU A 206 17.03 -8.53 -4.92
N VAL A 207 16.78 -8.28 -3.62
CA VAL A 207 15.49 -8.52 -2.98
C VAL A 207 15.12 -7.25 -2.22
N ALA A 208 13.98 -6.66 -2.57
CA ALA A 208 13.51 -5.46 -1.89
C ALA A 208 13.06 -5.80 -0.46
N GLU A 209 13.29 -4.89 0.49
CA GLU A 209 12.75 -5.00 1.85
C GLU A 209 11.22 -5.17 1.81
N SER A 210 10.69 -6.10 2.58
CA SER A 210 9.26 -6.36 2.59
C SER A 210 8.67 -6.54 3.98
N GLY A 211 7.68 -5.72 4.31
CA GLY A 211 6.76 -5.92 5.43
C GLY A 211 5.40 -6.48 4.99
N SER A 212 5.32 -7.11 3.80
CA SER A 212 4.09 -7.67 3.23
C SER A 212 4.13 -9.21 3.19
N ASN A 213 3.18 -9.85 2.50
CA ASN A 213 3.17 -11.29 2.25
C ASN A 213 3.66 -11.65 0.84
N PHE A 214 4.52 -10.84 0.27
CA PHE A 214 5.17 -11.06 -1.03
C PHE A 214 6.56 -10.44 -1.02
N LEU A 215 7.39 -10.83 -1.98
CA LEU A 215 8.72 -10.30 -2.22
C LEU A 215 8.82 -9.75 -3.65
N LEU A 216 9.44 -8.58 -3.80
CA LEU A 216 9.91 -8.07 -5.08
C LEU A 216 11.39 -8.43 -5.21
N PHE A 217 11.77 -9.07 -6.29
CA PHE A 217 13.12 -9.58 -6.49
C PHE A 217 13.57 -9.45 -7.95
N GLY A 218 14.88 -9.44 -8.17
CA GLY A 218 15.49 -9.35 -9.50
C GLY A 218 16.51 -8.22 -9.58
N GLY A 219 16.06 -7.04 -9.99
CA GLY A 219 16.87 -5.83 -10.18
C GLY A 219 17.42 -5.65 -11.60
N HIS A 220 17.72 -6.77 -12.28
CA HIS A 220 18.41 -6.75 -13.58
C HIS A 220 17.90 -7.82 -14.58
N PHE A 221 16.65 -8.28 -14.42
CA PHE A 221 16.07 -9.19 -15.41
C PHE A 221 15.84 -8.46 -16.74
N ASP A 222 16.42 -8.95 -17.80
CA ASP A 222 16.31 -8.39 -19.15
C ASP A 222 15.06 -8.89 -19.90
N ASP A 223 14.51 -10.04 -19.52
CA ASP A 223 13.26 -10.60 -20.07
C ASP A 223 12.42 -11.23 -18.96
N ARG A 224 11.60 -10.43 -18.32
CA ARG A 224 10.71 -10.83 -17.20
C ARG A 224 9.65 -11.83 -17.64
N GLU A 225 9.13 -11.66 -18.85
CA GLU A 225 8.08 -12.49 -19.42
C GLU A 225 8.63 -13.89 -19.70
N ALA A 226 9.81 -14.03 -20.27
CA ALA A 226 10.44 -15.33 -20.49
C ALA A 226 10.73 -16.05 -19.17
N ILE A 227 11.19 -15.34 -18.13
CA ILE A 227 11.40 -15.91 -16.80
C ILE A 227 10.08 -16.37 -16.19
N PHE A 228 9.03 -15.56 -16.29
CA PHE A 228 7.68 -15.91 -15.82
C PHE A 228 7.17 -17.17 -16.52
N ASP A 229 7.25 -17.25 -17.85
CA ASP A 229 6.80 -18.37 -18.64
C ASP A 229 7.55 -19.67 -18.30
N GLU A 230 8.88 -19.58 -18.08
CA GLU A 230 9.69 -20.73 -17.67
C GLU A 230 9.30 -21.24 -16.28
N LEU A 231 9.10 -20.33 -15.32
CA LEU A 231 8.64 -20.68 -13.98
C LEU A 231 7.24 -21.28 -14.01
N LEU A 232 6.33 -20.72 -14.80
CA LEU A 232 4.97 -21.25 -14.97
C LEU A 232 4.97 -22.66 -15.55
N ARG A 233 5.83 -22.94 -16.56
CA ARG A 233 6.01 -24.30 -17.11
C ARG A 233 6.52 -25.29 -16.06
N ARG A 234 7.23 -24.83 -15.04
CA ARG A 234 7.69 -25.64 -13.91
C ARG A 234 6.68 -25.71 -12.75
N GLY A 235 5.49 -25.11 -12.90
CA GLY A 235 4.45 -25.13 -11.90
C GLY A 235 4.59 -24.02 -10.83
N VAL A 236 5.46 -23.02 -11.05
CA VAL A 236 5.65 -21.87 -10.15
C VAL A 236 4.98 -20.63 -10.73
N LEU A 237 3.90 -20.19 -10.09
CA LEU A 237 3.16 -19.00 -10.50
C LEU A 237 3.61 -17.78 -9.69
N ILE A 238 4.22 -16.83 -10.37
CA ILE A 238 4.61 -15.51 -9.82
C ILE A 238 3.86 -14.38 -10.53
N ARG A 239 4.30 -13.14 -10.38
CA ARG A 239 3.70 -11.97 -11.03
C ARG A 239 4.74 -11.13 -11.76
N VAL A 240 4.43 -10.76 -12.99
CA VAL A 240 5.16 -9.74 -13.75
C VAL A 240 4.57 -8.38 -13.37
N VAL A 241 5.04 -7.83 -12.26
CA VAL A 241 4.63 -6.52 -11.73
C VAL A 241 5.82 -5.83 -11.08
N GLY A 242 5.77 -4.50 -10.97
CA GLY A 242 6.86 -3.69 -10.47
C GLY A 242 7.66 -3.03 -11.60
N PRO A 243 8.76 -2.34 -11.27
CA PRO A 243 9.65 -1.73 -12.25
C PRO A 243 10.26 -2.75 -13.19
N ASP A 244 10.82 -2.27 -14.30
CA ASP A 244 11.58 -3.12 -15.22
C ASP A 244 12.76 -3.78 -14.49
N GLY A 245 13.06 -5.02 -14.86
CA GLY A 245 14.06 -5.83 -14.19
C GLY A 245 13.60 -6.57 -12.94
N TRP A 246 12.35 -6.38 -12.48
CA TRP A 246 11.84 -6.97 -11.25
C TRP A 246 10.63 -7.88 -11.46
N LEU A 247 10.49 -8.89 -10.60
CA LEU A 247 9.36 -9.82 -10.51
C LEU A 247 8.87 -9.90 -9.06
N ARG A 248 7.59 -10.27 -8.85
CA ARG A 248 7.00 -10.42 -7.52
C ARG A 248 6.49 -11.85 -7.29
N MET A 249 6.90 -12.45 -6.18
CA MET A 249 6.36 -13.72 -5.72
C MET A 249 5.63 -13.56 -4.38
#